data_b08531677b3537c63b99d8e0807b101d
#
_entry.id   b08531677b3537c63b99d8e0807b101d
#
_cell.length_a   1.000
_cell.length_b   1.000
_cell.length_c   1.000
_cell.angle_alpha   90.00
_cell.angle_beta   90.00
_cell.angle_gamma   90.00
#
_symmetry.space_group_name_H-M   'P 1'
#
loop_
_entity.id
_entity.type
_entity.pdbx_description
1 polymer ?
#
loop_
_entity_poly.entity_id
_entity_poly.type
_entity_poly.pdbx_seq_one_letter_code
_entity_poly.pdbx_strand_id
1 'polypeptide(L)'
;AYAITKAIQRYGQNERSLFNFMNLKGAYSIIDFKYKEHLTYNLAEVYNYIKNTLHSYLNDADADAMGWSSIQLSIERVEGYDWKDSKSLLDAIKIVKAIGLLNLFGKGGFSMTALDLGAYASLAMDVEFPNSIIKELERLKIIRYAEYKKRYILFEGTDINIEEEVEKAGMVVPRP
;
A
#
# COMPACT_ATOMS: atom_id res chain seq x y z
N ALA A 1 11.68 1.89 -7.09
CA ALA A 1 12.83 1.01 -6.99
C ALA A 1 13.13 0.62 -5.53
N TYR A 2 13.40 1.57 -4.61
CA TYR A 2 13.84 1.28 -3.23
C TYR A 2 12.91 0.32 -2.47
N ALA A 3 11.60 0.59 -2.43
CA ALA A 3 10.63 -0.27 -1.73
C ALA A 3 10.60 -1.69 -2.31
N ILE A 4 10.70 -1.83 -3.62
CA ILE A 4 10.75 -3.13 -4.30
C ILE A 4 12.00 -3.90 -3.88
N THR A 5 13.17 -3.25 -3.95
CA THR A 5 14.43 -3.87 -3.55
C THR A 5 14.42 -4.29 -2.09
N LYS A 6 13.90 -3.45 -1.19
CA LYS A 6 13.78 -3.77 0.24
C LYS A 6 12.83 -4.94 0.51
N ALA A 7 11.67 -4.95 -0.13
CA ALA A 7 10.71 -6.04 0.00
C ALA A 7 11.32 -7.37 -0.46
N ILE A 8 11.96 -7.38 -1.62
CA ILE A 8 12.60 -8.58 -2.17
C ILE A 8 13.79 -9.02 -1.31
N GLN A 9 14.61 -8.09 -0.79
CA GLN A 9 15.72 -8.43 0.10
C GLN A 9 15.25 -9.07 1.41
N ARG A 10 14.14 -8.57 2.00
CA ARG A 10 13.63 -9.09 3.26
C ARG A 10 13.05 -10.49 3.13
N TYR A 11 12.33 -10.75 2.05
CA TYR A 11 11.67 -12.04 1.79
C TYR A 11 12.39 -12.88 0.73
N GLY A 12 13.52 -12.41 0.24
CA GLY A 12 14.26 -12.99 -0.90
C GLY A 12 15.25 -14.09 -0.54
N GLN A 13 15.17 -14.65 0.66
CA GLN A 13 15.97 -15.84 0.99
C GLN A 13 15.28 -17.09 0.44
N ASN A 14 16.02 -17.92 -0.28
CA ASN A 14 15.59 -19.14 -0.95
C ASN A 14 14.76 -18.90 -2.23
N GLU A 15 13.49 -19.25 -2.26
CA GLU A 15 12.64 -19.24 -3.46
C GLU A 15 12.21 -17.84 -3.94
N ARG A 16 12.47 -16.79 -3.14
CA ARG A 16 12.05 -15.40 -3.41
C ARG A 16 13.18 -14.44 -3.69
N SER A 17 14.32 -14.97 -4.09
CA SER A 17 15.46 -14.15 -4.48
C SER A 17 15.12 -13.18 -5.61
N LEU A 18 15.93 -12.12 -5.76
CA LEU A 18 15.84 -11.22 -6.90
C LEU A 18 15.95 -11.99 -8.23
N PHE A 19 16.70 -13.09 -8.24
CA PHE A 19 16.81 -13.95 -9.41
C PHE A 19 15.45 -14.58 -9.77
N ASN A 20 14.74 -15.14 -8.79
CA ASN A 20 13.42 -15.73 -9.02
C ASN A 20 12.38 -14.67 -9.39
N PHE A 21 12.44 -13.47 -8.77
CA PHE A 21 11.62 -12.35 -9.18
C PHE A 21 11.79 -11.99 -10.66
N MET A 22 12.99 -12.12 -11.18
CA MET A 22 13.29 -11.83 -12.60
C MET A 22 12.96 -13.00 -13.55
N ASN A 23 12.99 -14.25 -13.08
CA ASN A 23 13.02 -15.42 -13.96
C ASN A 23 11.96 -16.49 -13.67
N LEU A 24 11.33 -16.50 -12.50
CA LEU A 24 10.39 -17.56 -12.13
C LEU A 24 9.02 -17.34 -12.78
N LYS A 25 8.60 -18.27 -13.64
CA LYS A 25 7.26 -18.25 -14.26
C LYS A 25 6.19 -18.72 -13.28
N GLY A 26 4.97 -18.18 -13.42
CA GLY A 26 3.80 -18.61 -12.68
C GLY A 26 3.72 -18.10 -11.25
N ALA A 27 4.55 -17.12 -10.84
CA ALA A 27 4.63 -16.61 -9.49
C ALA A 27 4.40 -15.09 -9.37
N TYR A 28 3.70 -14.49 -10.32
CA TYR A 28 3.55 -13.03 -10.43
C TYR A 28 4.89 -12.28 -10.55
N SER A 29 5.90 -12.93 -11.06
CA SER A 29 7.21 -12.34 -11.31
C SER A 29 7.19 -11.40 -12.51
N ILE A 30 8.28 -10.69 -12.71
CA ILE A 30 8.40 -9.75 -13.83
C ILE A 30 8.24 -10.45 -15.20
N ILE A 31 8.62 -11.73 -15.30
CA ILE A 31 8.52 -12.50 -16.54
C ILE A 31 7.07 -12.89 -16.90
N ASP A 32 6.19 -12.97 -15.90
CA ASP A 32 4.76 -13.25 -16.11
C ASP A 32 3.99 -11.98 -16.47
N PHE A 33 4.60 -10.83 -16.26
CA PHE A 33 4.00 -9.55 -16.57
C PHE A 33 3.94 -9.35 -18.08
N LYS A 34 2.74 -9.43 -18.62
CA LYS A 34 2.53 -9.15 -20.04
C LYS A 34 2.68 -7.66 -20.26
N TYR A 35 3.75 -7.28 -20.97
CA TYR A 35 3.95 -5.91 -21.39
C TYR A 35 2.72 -5.45 -22.21
N LYS A 36 2.04 -4.48 -21.69
CA LYS A 36 1.06 -3.68 -22.43
C LYS A 36 1.69 -2.33 -22.65
N GLU A 37 1.54 -1.80 -23.85
CA GLU A 37 2.02 -0.46 -24.17
C GLU A 37 1.59 0.52 -23.07
N HIS A 38 2.53 1.25 -22.49
CA HIS A 38 2.34 2.20 -21.38
C HIS A 38 2.18 1.62 -19.95
N LEU A 39 2.17 0.31 -19.74
CA LEU A 39 2.16 -0.26 -18.40
C LEU A 39 3.56 -0.59 -17.89
N THR A 40 3.75 -0.40 -16.59
CA THR A 40 4.97 -0.78 -15.88
C THR A 40 4.67 -1.81 -14.80
N TYR A 41 5.65 -2.64 -14.47
CA TYR A 41 5.56 -3.52 -13.32
C TYR A 41 5.53 -2.67 -12.04
N ASN A 42 4.41 -2.62 -11.37
CA ASN A 42 4.10 -1.66 -10.32
C ASN A 42 4.06 -2.30 -8.92
N LEU A 43 3.86 -1.47 -7.88
CA LEU A 43 3.84 -1.94 -6.49
C LEU A 43 2.70 -2.91 -6.19
N ALA A 44 1.55 -2.82 -6.86
CA ALA A 44 0.48 -3.78 -6.68
C ALA A 44 0.88 -5.18 -7.17
N GLU A 45 1.64 -5.27 -8.26
CA GLU A 45 2.19 -6.53 -8.76
C GLU A 45 3.27 -7.09 -7.82
N VAL A 46 4.13 -6.22 -7.28
CA VAL A 46 5.11 -6.61 -6.25
C VAL A 46 4.41 -7.19 -5.01
N TYR A 47 3.31 -6.58 -4.58
CA TYR A 47 2.50 -7.12 -3.50
C TYR A 47 2.01 -8.53 -3.81
N ASN A 48 1.45 -8.74 -5.00
CA ASN A 48 0.95 -10.04 -5.43
C ASN A 48 2.08 -11.10 -5.45
N TYR A 49 3.25 -10.74 -5.97
CA TYR A 49 4.43 -11.61 -5.98
C TYR A 49 4.85 -12.04 -4.57
N ILE A 50 4.92 -11.09 -3.63
CA ILE A 50 5.33 -11.38 -2.26
C ILE A 50 4.23 -12.16 -1.53
N LYS A 51 2.98 -11.73 -1.62
CA LYS A 51 1.85 -12.35 -0.91
C LYS A 51 1.67 -13.82 -1.27
N ASN A 52 1.86 -14.16 -2.53
CA ASN A 52 1.66 -15.55 -3.00
C ASN A 52 2.52 -16.59 -2.27
N THR A 53 3.50 -16.16 -1.50
CA THR A 53 4.42 -17.03 -0.72
C THR A 53 4.49 -16.71 0.75
N LEU A 54 3.94 -15.57 1.18
CA LEU A 54 4.03 -15.13 2.57
C LEU A 54 3.28 -16.05 3.55
N HIS A 55 2.27 -16.78 3.11
CA HIS A 55 1.55 -17.73 3.95
C HIS A 55 2.45 -18.78 4.65
N SER A 56 3.64 -19.00 4.13
CA SER A 56 4.61 -19.95 4.70
C SER A 56 5.61 -19.31 5.68
N TYR A 57 5.70 -17.98 5.75
CA TYR A 57 6.80 -17.29 6.44
C TYR A 57 6.38 -16.23 7.45
N LEU A 58 5.10 -15.82 7.47
CA LEU A 58 4.61 -14.89 8.50
C LEU A 58 4.31 -15.67 9.78
N ASN A 59 5.27 -15.72 10.67
CA ASN A 59 5.02 -16.03 12.08
C ASN A 59 4.53 -14.74 12.76
N ASP A 60 3.64 -14.88 13.74
CA ASP A 60 3.10 -13.77 14.55
C ASP A 60 4.19 -12.88 15.22
N ALA A 61 5.42 -13.36 15.24
CA ALA A 61 6.59 -12.66 15.77
C ALA A 61 7.35 -11.81 14.73
N ASP A 62 6.92 -11.78 13.46
CA ASP A 62 7.59 -10.95 12.45
C ASP A 62 7.23 -9.48 12.65
N ALA A 63 8.25 -8.62 12.69
CA ALA A 63 8.08 -7.17 12.84
C ALA A 63 7.18 -6.53 11.77
N ASP A 64 7.02 -7.19 10.62
CA ASP A 64 6.18 -6.71 9.51
C ASP A 64 4.78 -7.36 9.50
N ALA A 65 4.49 -8.31 10.41
CA ALA A 65 3.22 -9.04 10.44
C ALA A 65 2.01 -8.09 10.59
N MET A 66 2.11 -7.10 11.47
CA MET A 66 1.07 -6.08 11.64
C MET A 66 0.83 -5.28 10.36
N GLY A 67 1.88 -4.88 9.67
CA GLY A 67 1.76 -4.13 8.43
C GLY A 67 1.11 -4.96 7.31
N TRP A 68 1.44 -6.25 7.19
CA TRP A 68 0.79 -7.16 6.25
C TRP A 68 -0.68 -7.36 6.60
N SER A 69 -1.01 -7.54 7.87
CA SER A 69 -2.39 -7.64 8.35
C SER A 69 -3.18 -6.37 8.05
N SER A 70 -2.59 -5.21 8.26
CA SER A 70 -3.20 -3.91 7.94
C SER A 70 -3.54 -3.79 6.45
N ILE A 71 -2.65 -4.25 5.55
CA ILE A 71 -2.93 -4.26 4.11
C ILE A 71 -4.10 -5.21 3.81
N GLN A 72 -4.10 -6.41 4.38
CA GLN A 72 -5.15 -7.39 4.15
C GLN A 72 -6.52 -6.88 4.63
N LEU A 73 -6.61 -6.36 5.85
CA LEU A 73 -7.83 -5.77 6.39
C LEU A 73 -8.33 -4.59 5.54
N SER A 74 -7.42 -3.76 5.05
CA SER A 74 -7.78 -2.65 4.17
C SER A 74 -8.35 -3.14 2.84
N ILE A 75 -7.80 -4.21 2.27
CA ILE A 75 -8.35 -4.84 1.05
C ILE A 75 -9.73 -5.41 1.31
N GLU A 76 -9.93 -6.15 2.41
CA GLU A 76 -11.24 -6.70 2.80
C GLU A 76 -12.30 -5.60 2.97
N ARG A 77 -11.93 -4.46 3.53
CA ARG A 77 -12.82 -3.28 3.64
C ARG A 77 -13.17 -2.69 2.28
N VAL A 78 -12.21 -2.64 1.36
CA VAL A 78 -12.47 -2.24 -0.05
C VAL A 78 -13.43 -3.20 -0.72
N GLU A 79 -13.22 -4.50 -0.58
CA GLU A 79 -14.06 -5.54 -1.17
C GLU A 79 -15.49 -5.56 -0.58
N GLY A 80 -15.64 -5.19 0.69
CA GLY A 80 -16.91 -5.10 1.38
C GLY A 80 -17.75 -3.86 1.02
N TYR A 81 -17.21 -2.91 0.25
CA TYR A 81 -17.91 -1.72 -0.17
C TYR A 81 -18.55 -1.88 -1.57
N ASP A 82 -19.73 -1.29 -1.74
CA ASP A 82 -20.45 -1.31 -3.03
C ASP A 82 -19.89 -0.25 -3.99
N TRP A 83 -18.89 -0.65 -4.76
CA TRP A 83 -18.29 0.20 -5.80
C TRP A 83 -19.19 0.31 -7.02
N LYS A 84 -19.09 1.47 -7.67
CA LYS A 84 -19.86 1.75 -8.90
C LYS A 84 -19.72 0.66 -9.97
N ASP A 85 -18.53 0.09 -10.10
CA ASP A 85 -18.19 -0.96 -11.05
C ASP A 85 -16.98 -1.78 -10.59
N SER A 86 -16.79 -2.94 -11.19
CA SER A 86 -15.68 -3.84 -10.86
C SER A 86 -14.29 -3.24 -11.14
N LYS A 87 -14.19 -2.31 -12.10
CA LYS A 87 -12.92 -1.63 -12.41
C LYS A 87 -12.52 -0.72 -11.26
N SER A 88 -13.45 0.08 -10.74
CA SER A 88 -13.21 0.96 -9.57
C SER A 88 -12.81 0.17 -8.35
N LEU A 89 -13.42 -0.99 -8.10
CA LEU A 89 -13.01 -1.92 -7.03
C LEU A 89 -11.55 -2.37 -7.21
N LEU A 90 -11.20 -2.87 -8.40
CA LEU A 90 -9.84 -3.35 -8.68
C LEU A 90 -8.80 -2.23 -8.57
N ASP A 91 -9.13 -1.04 -9.03
CA ASP A 91 -8.27 0.13 -8.98
C ASP A 91 -8.05 0.61 -7.53
N ALA A 92 -9.09 0.55 -6.70
CA ALA A 92 -8.98 0.83 -5.27
C ALA A 92 -8.05 -0.18 -4.56
N ILE A 93 -8.18 -1.47 -4.86
CA ILE A 93 -7.30 -2.52 -4.34
C ILE A 93 -5.84 -2.29 -4.75
N LYS A 94 -5.57 -1.88 -6.00
CA LYS A 94 -4.21 -1.54 -6.45
C LYS A 94 -3.61 -0.40 -5.63
N ILE A 95 -4.38 0.67 -5.41
CA ILE A 95 -3.94 1.83 -4.63
C ILE A 95 -3.63 1.42 -3.17
N VAL A 96 -4.50 0.64 -2.53
CA VAL A 96 -4.28 0.15 -1.16
C VAL A 96 -3.02 -0.71 -1.07
N LYS A 97 -2.80 -1.62 -2.01
CA LYS A 97 -1.57 -2.44 -2.08
C LYS A 97 -0.32 -1.57 -2.20
N ALA A 98 -0.35 -0.55 -3.06
CA ALA A 98 0.78 0.34 -3.27
C ALA A 98 1.09 1.16 -2.01
N ILE A 99 0.08 1.75 -1.35
CA ILE A 99 0.24 2.49 -0.09
C ILE A 99 0.81 1.57 0.99
N GLY A 100 0.25 0.37 1.14
CA GLY A 100 0.69 -0.60 2.14
C GLY A 100 2.15 -0.99 1.97
N LEU A 101 2.59 -1.32 0.76
CA LEU A 101 4.00 -1.63 0.50
C LEU A 101 4.94 -0.44 0.74
N LEU A 102 4.49 0.77 0.41
CA LEU A 102 5.27 1.97 0.69
C LEU A 102 5.37 2.27 2.19
N ASN A 103 4.34 1.93 2.95
CA ASN A 103 4.38 2.06 4.41
C ASN A 103 5.34 1.05 5.04
N LEU A 104 5.39 -0.18 4.54
CA LEU A 104 6.30 -1.22 5.01
C LEU A 104 7.76 -1.00 4.58
N PHE A 105 7.98 -0.69 3.30
CA PHE A 105 9.31 -0.74 2.67
C PHE A 105 9.77 0.59 2.10
N GLY A 106 8.99 1.65 2.27
CA GLY A 106 9.40 2.98 1.82
C GLY A 106 10.65 3.48 2.55
N LYS A 107 11.47 4.27 1.87
CA LYS A 107 12.61 4.93 2.50
C LYS A 107 12.13 5.86 3.61
N GLY A 108 12.83 5.88 4.75
CA GLY A 108 12.53 6.83 5.81
C GLY A 108 12.53 8.28 5.28
N GLY A 109 11.52 9.05 5.66
CA GLY A 109 11.37 10.45 5.23
C GLY A 109 10.88 10.65 3.79
N PHE A 110 10.47 9.58 3.04
CA PHE A 110 9.83 9.82 1.75
C PHE A 110 8.46 10.46 1.93
N SER A 111 8.12 11.37 1.05
CA SER A 111 6.79 12.00 0.97
C SER A 111 6.02 11.47 -0.25
N MET A 112 4.70 11.49 -0.15
CA MET A 112 3.78 11.14 -1.24
C MET A 112 2.49 11.93 -1.06
N THR A 113 2.35 13.01 -1.80
CA THR A 113 1.13 13.81 -1.82
C THR A 113 0.00 13.09 -2.59
N ALA A 114 -1.21 13.62 -2.52
CA ALA A 114 -2.33 13.14 -3.34
C ALA A 114 -2.01 13.21 -4.84
N LEU A 115 -1.28 14.25 -5.25
CA LEU A 115 -0.85 14.42 -6.64
C LEU A 115 0.15 13.34 -7.06
N ASP A 116 1.14 13.03 -6.21
CA ASP A 116 2.14 12.00 -6.47
C ASP A 116 1.49 10.61 -6.55
N LEU A 117 0.60 10.30 -5.61
CA LEU A 117 -0.13 9.04 -5.59
C LEU A 117 -1.05 8.91 -6.81
N GLY A 118 -1.77 9.98 -7.16
CA GLY A 118 -2.63 10.01 -8.34
C GLY A 118 -1.85 9.83 -9.64
N ALA A 119 -0.73 10.52 -9.79
CA ALA A 119 0.17 10.37 -10.94
C ALA A 119 0.74 8.94 -11.04
N TYR A 120 1.19 8.37 -9.93
CA TYR A 120 1.68 7.00 -9.90
C TYR A 120 0.57 5.98 -10.26
N ALA A 121 -0.63 6.15 -9.71
CA ALA A 121 -1.76 5.28 -9.99
C ALA A 121 -2.16 5.32 -11.46
N SER A 122 -2.22 6.49 -12.06
CA SER A 122 -2.53 6.65 -13.49
C SER A 122 -1.43 6.07 -14.37
N LEU A 123 -0.18 6.48 -14.17
CA LEU A 123 0.92 6.16 -15.08
C LEU A 123 1.45 4.73 -14.95
N ALA A 124 1.46 4.18 -13.73
CA ALA A 124 2.07 2.87 -13.46
C ALA A 124 1.06 1.75 -13.25
N MET A 125 -0.16 2.06 -12.80
CA MET A 125 -1.17 1.05 -12.45
C MET A 125 -2.39 1.07 -13.37
N ASP A 126 -2.42 1.93 -14.38
CA ASP A 126 -3.54 2.09 -15.34
C ASP A 126 -4.87 2.38 -14.63
N VAL A 127 -4.83 3.27 -13.64
CA VAL A 127 -6.02 3.75 -12.95
C VAL A 127 -6.57 4.98 -13.68
N GLU A 128 -7.80 4.89 -14.16
CA GLU A 128 -8.38 5.92 -15.02
C GLU A 128 -8.75 7.20 -14.25
N PHE A 129 -9.34 7.05 -13.06
CA PHE A 129 -9.80 8.17 -12.23
C PHE A 129 -9.19 8.14 -10.82
N PRO A 130 -7.84 8.23 -10.69
CA PRO A 130 -7.16 7.99 -9.42
C PRO A 130 -7.62 8.95 -8.31
N ASN A 131 -7.82 10.22 -8.61
CA ASN A 131 -8.24 11.21 -7.60
C ASN A 131 -9.63 10.93 -7.04
N SER A 132 -10.55 10.40 -7.84
CA SER A 132 -11.89 10.00 -7.39
C SER A 132 -11.80 8.80 -6.43
N ILE A 133 -10.98 7.81 -6.79
CA ILE A 133 -10.80 6.60 -5.96
C ILE A 133 -10.07 6.93 -4.66
N ILE A 134 -9.04 7.78 -4.70
CA ILE A 134 -8.32 8.22 -3.50
C ILE A 134 -9.28 8.93 -2.54
N LYS A 135 -10.09 9.88 -3.02
CA LYS A 135 -11.08 10.57 -2.20
C LYS A 135 -12.12 9.61 -1.59
N GLU A 136 -12.54 8.61 -2.36
CA GLU A 136 -13.48 7.60 -1.87
C GLU A 136 -12.85 6.72 -0.79
N LEU A 137 -11.60 6.30 -0.97
CA LEU A 137 -10.85 5.56 0.05
C LEU A 137 -10.64 6.38 1.34
N GLU A 138 -10.42 7.70 1.23
CA GLU A 138 -10.38 8.62 2.38
C GLU A 138 -11.74 8.73 3.07
N ARG A 139 -12.83 8.92 2.29
CA ARG A 139 -14.20 9.00 2.80
C ARG A 139 -14.58 7.74 3.57
N LEU A 140 -14.18 6.57 3.07
CA LEU A 140 -14.39 5.27 3.70
C LEU A 140 -13.45 5.01 4.89
N LYS A 141 -12.54 5.93 5.18
CA LYS A 141 -11.52 5.78 6.22
C LYS A 141 -10.69 4.49 6.05
N ILE A 142 -10.39 4.13 4.81
CA ILE A 142 -9.47 3.02 4.48
C ILE A 142 -8.05 3.53 4.41
N ILE A 143 -7.87 4.74 3.89
CA ILE A 143 -6.61 5.47 3.88
C ILE A 143 -6.77 6.84 4.54
N ARG A 144 -5.68 7.41 5.00
CA ARG A 144 -5.61 8.81 5.43
C ARG A 144 -4.27 9.44 5.07
N TYR A 145 -4.27 10.75 4.86
CA TYR A 145 -3.03 11.49 4.74
C TYR A 145 -2.46 11.79 6.14
N ALA A 146 -1.25 11.36 6.41
CA ALA A 146 -0.54 11.63 7.66
C ALA A 146 0.41 12.83 7.45
N GLU A 147 0.00 14.01 7.95
CA GLU A 147 0.74 15.27 7.80
C GLU A 147 2.18 15.17 8.31
N TYR A 148 2.39 14.54 9.48
CA TYR A 148 3.71 14.37 10.08
C TYR A 148 4.64 13.45 9.27
N LYS A 149 4.07 12.51 8.49
CA LYS A 149 4.81 11.64 7.57
C LYS A 149 4.83 12.17 6.14
N LYS A 150 4.02 13.19 5.84
CA LYS A 150 3.80 13.75 4.50
C LYS A 150 3.46 12.68 3.45
N ARG A 151 2.63 11.69 3.84
CA ARG A 151 2.25 10.59 2.95
C ARG A 151 0.94 9.93 3.38
N TYR A 152 0.34 9.22 2.45
CA TYR A 152 -0.79 8.34 2.74
C TYR A 152 -0.37 7.13 3.58
N ILE A 153 -1.23 6.79 4.53
CA ILE A 153 -1.12 5.57 5.34
C ILE A 153 -2.45 4.82 5.32
N LEU A 154 -2.40 3.51 5.58
CA LEU A 154 -3.59 2.71 5.81
C LEU A 154 -4.17 3.09 7.18
N PHE A 155 -5.51 3.19 7.25
CA PHE A 155 -6.19 3.53 8.49
C PHE A 155 -6.42 2.26 9.31
N GLU A 156 -5.69 2.13 10.39
CA GLU A 156 -5.88 1.10 11.39
C GLU A 156 -6.92 1.62 12.39
N GLY A 157 -8.11 1.03 12.45
CA GLY A 157 -9.29 1.55 13.14
C GLY A 157 -9.17 1.87 14.64
N THR A 158 -8.01 1.71 15.24
CA THR A 158 -7.64 2.10 16.61
C THR A 158 -6.78 3.37 16.67
N ASP A 159 -6.45 3.96 15.53
CA ASP A 159 -5.80 5.26 15.48
C ASP A 159 -6.77 6.34 15.95
N ILE A 160 -6.94 6.44 17.25
CA ILE A 160 -7.32 7.71 17.90
C ILE A 160 -6.26 8.67 17.37
N ASN A 161 -6.68 9.71 16.68
CA ASN A 161 -5.77 10.75 16.21
C ASN A 161 -5.17 11.42 17.46
N ILE A 162 -4.11 10.82 17.99
CA ILE A 162 -3.42 11.30 19.19
C ILE A 162 -3.03 12.77 19.00
N GLU A 163 -2.76 13.21 17.78
CA GLU A 163 -2.44 14.60 17.45
C GLU A 163 -3.69 15.51 17.59
N GLU A 164 -4.87 15.09 17.10
CA GLU A 164 -6.12 15.85 17.34
C GLU A 164 -6.50 15.86 18.83
N GLU A 165 -6.29 14.78 19.54
CA GLU A 165 -6.55 14.71 20.97
C GLU A 165 -5.53 15.51 21.78
N VAL A 166 -4.25 15.52 21.36
CA VAL A 166 -3.20 16.35 21.97
C VAL A 166 -3.45 17.84 21.66
N GLU A 167 -3.88 18.17 20.44
CA GLU A 167 -4.20 19.55 20.06
C GLU A 167 -5.46 20.05 20.79
N LYS A 168 -6.50 19.21 20.90
CA LYS A 168 -7.68 19.48 21.74
C LYS A 168 -7.32 19.60 23.21
N ALA A 169 -6.48 18.72 23.74
CA ALA A 169 -5.99 18.80 25.12
C ALA A 169 -5.10 20.04 25.35
N GLY A 170 -4.28 20.43 24.38
CA GLY A 170 -3.47 21.66 24.43
C GLY A 170 -4.28 22.94 24.42
N MET A 171 -5.50 22.93 23.84
CA MET A 171 -6.43 24.07 23.89
C MET A 171 -7.20 24.18 25.21
N VAL A 172 -7.25 23.11 26.00
CA VAL A 172 -8.00 23.06 27.29
C VAL A 172 -7.10 23.40 28.49
N VAL A 173 -5.79 23.37 28.35
CA VAL A 173 -4.86 23.73 29.44
C VAL A 173 -4.44 25.20 29.28
N PRO A 174 -4.92 26.13 30.09
CA PRO A 174 -4.39 27.49 30.09
C PRO A 174 -2.94 27.45 30.55
N ARG A 175 -2.05 28.04 29.76
CA ARG A 175 -0.66 28.25 30.19
C ARG A 175 -0.65 29.14 31.41
N PRO A 176 0.14 28.79 32.46
CA PRO A 176 0.28 29.62 33.66
C PRO A 176 0.94 30.97 33.36
#